data_9fd4b7d494383c63df399cf2abbfbb7d
#
_entry.id   9fd4b7d494383c63df399cf2abbfbb7d
#
_cell.length_a   1.000
_cell.length_b   1.000
_cell.length_c   1.000
_cell.angle_alpha   90.00
_cell.angle_beta   90.00
_cell.angle_gamma   90.00
#
_symmetry.space_group_name_H-M   'P 1'
#
loop_
_entity.id
_entity.type
_entity.pdbx_description
1 polymer ?
#
loop_
_entity_poly.entity_id
_entity_poly.type
_entity_poly.pdbx_seq_one_letter_code
_entity_poly.pdbx_strand_id
1 'polypeptide(L)'
;MKYKQILLTRPPTGSNALQGGSDADPHPQPPLGLAYLAGVLERLPDVNVLDILDGNFSKNYVYDVKMAVKKHNPDFVGFSAFTPFANPALEAASAVKEVNSNILTVLGGPHAVLADITLQKCPALDVISYDESEEQIEEIILGNKLEDVAGLFIRKNGKIVPTAPRSYIKNMDELPYPAYHKLPYFPDGYHPHPPKSTGKKWSSIMWSRGCPFFCNYCNRENSFGLQFRNQSPEYVVDHIKYLHTEYGIEELTFYDDVMSLNRKATMKLLEQMTPENLGFNLVWDAETRVDLVDQEMLFAMKKAGCRMMSYGIEHGEFIHEIKGGTATLQQAEDAVKWTHNAKIETVGYYMIGLPKETPETIRKTIDFAKKLNCTYAQFAITMPFPGNKLYDEAIKSGMITLDDTWDKFVYSGIGTGGVQAPVLTTKSLSADDLAMWAKKAYHEYYFRPSYIMQKVLKIRSLDDLKMYYNGYKMLKKDTA
;
A
#
# COMPACT_ATOMS: atom_id res chain seq x y z
N MET A 1 13.30 30.11 9.21
CA MET A 1 12.22 29.14 9.04
C MET A 1 10.90 29.74 9.46
N LYS A 2 9.85 29.47 8.70
CA LYS A 2 8.50 30.00 8.99
C LYS A 2 7.73 29.11 9.97
N TYR A 3 7.92 27.81 9.85
CA TYR A 3 7.22 26.81 10.66
C TYR A 3 8.23 26.01 11.48
N LYS A 4 7.97 25.82 12.78
CA LYS A 4 8.90 25.18 13.72
C LYS A 4 8.30 23.98 14.46
N GLN A 5 7.01 23.98 14.72
CA GLN A 5 6.31 22.91 15.42
C GLN A 5 5.44 22.14 14.41
N ILE A 6 5.79 20.91 14.12
CA ILE A 6 5.21 20.13 13.03
C ILE A 6 4.47 18.93 13.61
N LEU A 7 3.19 18.79 13.28
CA LEU A 7 2.40 17.58 13.54
C LEU A 7 2.13 16.86 12.22
N LEU A 8 2.51 15.60 12.12
CA LEU A 8 2.20 14.73 11.01
C LEU A 8 1.19 13.67 11.45
N THR A 9 0.19 13.39 10.62
CA THR A 9 -0.89 12.47 10.99
C THR A 9 -1.50 11.76 9.80
N ARG A 10 -2.05 10.58 10.04
CA ARG A 10 -2.93 9.88 9.08
C ARG A 10 -4.20 9.39 9.78
N PRO A 11 -5.34 9.31 9.07
CA PRO A 11 -6.56 8.67 9.57
C PRO A 11 -6.37 7.15 9.73
N PRO A 12 -7.27 6.49 10.48
CA PRO A 12 -7.28 5.02 10.55
C PRO A 12 -7.55 4.40 9.19
N THR A 13 -6.93 3.24 8.90
CA THR A 13 -6.96 2.57 7.59
C THR A 13 -7.71 1.24 7.58
N GLY A 14 -8.38 0.86 8.65
CA GLY A 14 -9.15 -0.40 8.72
C GLY A 14 -10.51 -0.33 8.04
N SER A 15 -10.99 -1.45 7.51
CA SER A 15 -12.34 -1.58 6.93
C SER A 15 -13.46 -1.23 7.93
N ASN A 16 -13.24 -1.45 9.21
CA ASN A 16 -14.19 -1.09 10.28
C ASN A 16 -14.24 0.41 10.54
N ALA A 17 -13.15 1.14 10.28
CA ALA A 17 -13.13 2.61 10.37
C ALA A 17 -14.10 3.27 9.38
N LEU A 18 -14.38 2.61 8.26
CA LEU A 18 -15.33 3.09 7.22
C LEU A 18 -16.79 2.94 7.62
N GLN A 19 -17.09 2.05 8.58
CA GLN A 19 -18.46 1.82 9.07
C GLN A 19 -18.78 2.63 10.34
N GLY A 20 -17.95 3.64 10.67
CA GLY A 20 -18.11 4.41 11.90
C GLY A 20 -17.78 3.62 13.16
N GLY A 21 -17.17 2.45 13.01
CA GLY A 21 -16.66 1.63 14.11
C GLY A 21 -15.32 2.15 14.62
N SER A 22 -15.09 1.97 15.92
CA SER A 22 -13.82 2.35 16.58
C SER A 22 -12.70 1.34 16.36
N ASP A 23 -12.93 0.30 15.55
CA ASP A 23 -11.97 -0.80 15.41
C ASP A 23 -10.96 -0.46 14.31
N ALA A 24 -9.77 -0.08 14.76
CA ALA A 24 -8.59 0.09 13.94
C ALA A 24 -8.25 -1.18 13.15
N ASP A 25 -7.42 -1.03 12.12
CA ASP A 25 -6.85 -2.18 11.41
C ASP A 25 -6.17 -3.11 12.42
N PRO A 26 -6.54 -4.39 12.50
CA PRO A 26 -5.90 -5.33 13.42
C PRO A 26 -4.42 -5.59 13.06
N HIS A 27 -3.98 -5.18 11.87
CA HIS A 27 -2.62 -5.32 11.39
C HIS A 27 -2.13 -3.99 10.77
N PRO A 28 -2.00 -2.92 11.59
CA PRO A 28 -1.61 -1.62 11.06
C PRO A 28 -0.22 -1.67 10.47
N GLN A 29 -0.06 -0.98 9.33
CA GLN A 29 1.22 -0.86 8.66
C GLN A 29 1.88 0.47 9.06
N PRO A 30 3.22 0.55 9.22
CA PRO A 30 3.88 1.82 9.51
C PRO A 30 3.63 2.83 8.39
N PRO A 31 3.27 4.08 8.68
CA PRO A 31 3.09 5.12 7.67
C PRO A 31 4.45 5.62 7.16
N LEU A 32 5.13 4.82 6.34
CA LEU A 32 6.48 5.11 5.86
C LEU A 32 6.60 6.48 5.21
N GLY A 33 5.61 6.91 4.41
CA GLY A 33 5.61 8.24 3.81
C GLY A 33 5.74 9.36 4.86
N LEU A 34 4.94 9.32 5.93
CA LEU A 34 5.05 10.29 7.01
C LEU A 34 6.37 10.16 7.77
N ALA A 35 6.86 8.94 7.97
CA ALA A 35 8.14 8.72 8.64
C ALA A 35 9.33 9.23 7.80
N TYR A 36 9.29 9.12 6.45
CA TYR A 36 10.26 9.76 5.56
C TYR A 36 10.19 11.29 5.67
N LEU A 37 8.99 11.88 5.62
CA LEU A 37 8.82 13.33 5.80
C LEU A 37 9.36 13.80 7.14
N ALA A 38 9.08 13.09 8.23
CA ALA A 38 9.64 13.39 9.54
C ALA A 38 11.17 13.34 9.52
N GLY A 39 11.78 12.32 8.91
CA GLY A 39 13.22 12.19 8.78
C GLY A 39 13.87 13.32 7.98
N VAL A 40 13.23 13.80 6.91
CA VAL A 40 13.68 14.97 6.15
C VAL A 40 13.63 16.23 7.02
N LEU A 41 12.53 16.44 7.71
CA LEU A 41 12.33 17.64 8.55
C LEU A 41 13.25 17.69 9.77
N GLU A 42 13.63 16.55 10.35
CA GLU A 42 14.59 16.48 11.47
C GLU A 42 16.03 16.89 11.08
N ARG A 43 16.35 16.95 9.79
CA ARG A 43 17.61 17.50 9.30
C ARG A 43 17.65 19.04 9.34
N LEU A 44 16.48 19.68 9.45
CA LEU A 44 16.38 21.13 9.50
C LEU A 44 16.66 21.65 10.91
N PRO A 45 17.57 22.65 11.10
CA PRO A 45 17.80 23.23 12.39
C PRO A 45 16.52 23.92 12.90
N ASP A 46 16.30 23.92 14.21
CA ASP A 46 15.15 24.56 14.89
C ASP A 46 13.75 24.06 14.49
N VAL A 47 13.64 22.94 13.78
CA VAL A 47 12.37 22.26 13.50
C VAL A 47 12.15 21.16 14.54
N ASN A 48 11.01 21.18 15.20
CA ASN A 48 10.55 20.15 16.11
C ASN A 48 9.41 19.37 15.46
N VAL A 49 9.70 18.14 15.03
CA VAL A 49 8.67 17.21 14.56
C VAL A 49 8.12 16.46 15.77
N LEU A 50 6.84 16.66 16.05
CA LEU A 50 6.12 15.90 17.07
C LEU A 50 6.00 14.43 16.67
N ASP A 51 5.69 13.57 17.64
CA ASP A 51 5.39 12.16 17.31
C ASP A 51 4.24 12.08 16.32
N ILE A 52 4.33 11.15 15.37
CA ILE A 52 3.32 10.97 14.34
C ILE A 52 2.05 10.44 14.99
N LEU A 53 0.92 11.13 14.77
CA LEU A 53 -0.37 10.66 15.23
C LEU A 53 -0.94 9.69 14.19
N ASP A 54 -0.82 8.40 14.48
CA ASP A 54 -1.39 7.35 13.64
C ASP A 54 -2.80 6.98 14.12
N GLY A 55 -3.80 7.28 13.29
CA GLY A 55 -5.20 7.02 13.59
C GLY A 55 -5.54 5.56 13.85
N ASN A 56 -4.69 4.62 13.42
CA ASN A 56 -4.89 3.19 13.73
C ASN A 56 -4.75 2.87 15.23
N PHE A 57 -4.13 3.75 16.01
CA PHE A 57 -4.01 3.62 17.46
C PHE A 57 -4.96 4.57 18.21
N SER A 58 -5.87 5.23 17.50
CA SER A 58 -6.83 6.17 18.06
C SER A 58 -8.24 5.58 18.13
N LYS A 59 -8.94 5.83 19.23
CA LYS A 59 -10.37 5.53 19.34
C LYS A 59 -11.25 6.62 18.74
N ASN A 60 -10.74 7.84 18.67
CA ASN A 60 -11.41 8.99 18.05
C ASN A 60 -10.36 9.91 17.44
N TYR A 61 -10.03 9.63 16.20
CA TYR A 61 -8.96 10.28 15.46
C TYR A 61 -9.10 11.82 15.42
N VAL A 62 -10.27 12.31 15.08
CA VAL A 62 -10.53 13.75 14.97
C VAL A 62 -10.35 14.44 16.32
N TYR A 63 -10.85 13.84 17.39
CA TYR A 63 -10.67 14.35 18.76
C TYR A 63 -9.19 14.35 19.18
N ASP A 64 -8.46 13.27 18.89
CA ASP A 64 -7.06 13.16 19.28
C ASP A 64 -6.18 14.17 18.52
N VAL A 65 -6.42 14.40 17.22
CA VAL A 65 -5.77 15.47 16.47
C VAL A 65 -6.08 16.84 17.10
N LYS A 66 -7.35 17.13 17.43
CA LYS A 66 -7.76 18.38 18.07
C LYS A 66 -7.04 18.59 19.42
N MET A 67 -6.90 17.53 20.21
CA MET A 67 -6.23 17.60 21.51
C MET A 67 -4.71 17.75 21.36
N ALA A 68 -4.09 17.08 20.38
CA ALA A 68 -2.67 17.28 20.07
C ALA A 68 -2.38 18.72 19.64
N VAL A 69 -3.24 19.31 18.82
CA VAL A 69 -3.12 20.72 18.41
C VAL A 69 -3.24 21.67 19.60
N LYS A 70 -4.22 21.47 20.49
CA LYS A 70 -4.37 22.28 21.71
C LYS A 70 -3.16 22.17 22.64
N LYS A 71 -2.59 20.97 22.76
CA LYS A 71 -1.47 20.70 23.67
C LYS A 71 -0.15 21.27 23.16
N HIS A 72 0.14 21.09 21.88
CA HIS A 72 1.45 21.37 21.29
C HIS A 72 1.50 22.66 20.48
N ASN A 73 0.33 23.24 20.15
CA ASN A 73 0.18 24.45 19.32
C ASN A 73 1.10 24.43 18.08
N PRO A 74 0.98 23.40 17.19
CA PRO A 74 1.84 23.31 16.01
C PRO A 74 1.58 24.49 15.06
N ASP A 75 2.60 24.82 14.27
CA ASP A 75 2.49 25.83 13.21
C ASP A 75 2.00 25.19 11.89
N PHE A 76 2.21 23.87 11.75
CA PHE A 76 1.95 23.08 10.58
C PHE A 76 1.34 21.73 10.95
N VAL A 77 0.30 21.31 10.24
CA VAL A 77 -0.29 19.97 10.35
C VAL A 77 -0.35 19.33 8.98
N GLY A 78 0.39 18.22 8.80
CA GLY A 78 0.42 17.43 7.60
C GLY A 78 -0.42 16.16 7.73
N PHE A 79 -1.32 15.94 6.78
CA PHE A 79 -2.18 14.76 6.68
C PHE A 79 -1.73 13.88 5.53
N SER A 80 -1.72 12.57 5.71
CA SER A 80 -1.55 11.60 4.62
C SER A 80 -2.78 10.70 4.53
N ALA A 81 -3.43 10.65 3.38
CA ALA A 81 -4.64 9.87 3.20
C ALA A 81 -4.67 9.07 1.90
N PHE A 82 -5.28 7.88 1.97
CA PHE A 82 -5.83 7.16 0.82
C PHE A 82 -7.28 7.59 0.61
N THR A 83 -7.77 7.50 -0.63
CA THR A 83 -9.11 7.97 -0.97
C THR A 83 -10.22 7.41 -0.05
N PRO A 84 -10.28 6.10 0.26
CA PRO A 84 -11.34 5.59 1.14
C PRO A 84 -11.29 6.17 2.57
N PHE A 85 -10.14 6.64 3.01
CA PHE A 85 -9.93 7.14 4.38
C PHE A 85 -9.74 8.67 4.43
N ALA A 86 -10.10 9.40 3.36
CA ALA A 86 -9.88 10.83 3.29
C ALA A 86 -10.84 11.63 4.20
N ASN A 87 -12.11 11.25 4.30
CA ASN A 87 -13.10 12.00 5.08
C ASN A 87 -12.68 12.28 6.52
N PRO A 88 -12.18 11.31 7.33
CA PRO A 88 -11.68 11.61 8.67
C PRO A 88 -10.50 12.59 8.69
N ALA A 89 -9.65 12.61 7.65
CA ALA A 89 -8.58 13.60 7.55
C ALA A 89 -9.12 15.02 7.30
N LEU A 90 -10.18 15.16 6.49
CA LEU A 90 -10.84 16.45 6.23
C LEU A 90 -11.56 16.97 7.47
N GLU A 91 -12.21 16.10 8.22
CA GLU A 91 -12.83 16.44 9.51
C GLU A 91 -11.77 16.88 10.53
N ALA A 92 -10.64 16.17 10.59
CA ALA A 92 -9.53 16.54 11.45
C ALA A 92 -8.91 17.89 11.04
N ALA A 93 -8.77 18.18 9.75
CA ALA A 93 -8.31 19.50 9.28
C ALA A 93 -9.27 20.61 9.70
N SER A 94 -10.57 20.37 9.66
CA SER A 94 -11.58 21.33 10.18
C SER A 94 -11.41 21.55 11.69
N ALA A 95 -11.22 20.49 12.45
CA ALA A 95 -10.96 20.57 13.89
C ALA A 95 -9.67 21.31 14.25
N VAL A 96 -8.62 21.21 13.40
CA VAL A 96 -7.38 22.01 13.54
C VAL A 96 -7.69 23.50 13.40
N LYS A 97 -8.43 23.89 12.35
CA LYS A 97 -8.78 25.31 12.10
C LYS A 97 -9.74 25.89 13.17
N GLU A 98 -10.59 25.07 13.79
CA GLU A 98 -11.39 25.49 14.94
C GLU A 98 -10.54 25.86 16.17
N VAL A 99 -9.40 25.20 16.35
CA VAL A 99 -8.48 25.51 17.46
C VAL A 99 -7.64 26.75 17.14
N ASN A 100 -7.04 26.77 15.94
CA ASN A 100 -6.23 27.91 15.50
C ASN A 100 -6.24 27.98 13.97
N SER A 101 -6.91 28.99 13.42
CA SER A 101 -7.04 29.22 11.98
C SER A 101 -5.73 29.54 11.27
N ASN A 102 -4.68 29.93 11.99
CA ASN A 102 -3.38 30.29 11.43
C ASN A 102 -2.48 29.08 11.16
N ILE A 103 -2.80 27.90 11.68
CA ILE A 103 -2.05 26.67 11.42
C ILE A 103 -2.14 26.33 9.93
N LEU A 104 -0.99 26.12 9.27
CA LEU A 104 -0.99 25.63 7.90
C LEU A 104 -1.39 24.15 7.87
N THR A 105 -2.40 23.82 7.08
CA THR A 105 -2.91 22.45 6.91
C THR A 105 -2.63 21.96 5.51
N VAL A 106 -1.90 20.87 5.41
CA VAL A 106 -1.46 20.27 4.14
C VAL A 106 -1.90 18.80 4.08
N LEU A 107 -2.52 18.39 2.98
CA LEU A 107 -2.84 16.98 2.74
C LEU A 107 -1.97 16.46 1.60
N GLY A 108 -1.42 15.26 1.78
CA GLY A 108 -0.69 14.50 0.78
C GLY A 108 -1.15 13.04 0.74
N GLY A 109 -0.35 12.21 0.08
CA GLY A 109 -0.64 10.79 -0.11
C GLY A 109 -1.52 10.52 -1.33
N PRO A 110 -1.91 9.26 -1.57
CA PRO A 110 -2.60 8.84 -2.81
C PRO A 110 -3.94 9.53 -3.08
N HIS A 111 -4.57 10.13 -2.07
CA HIS A 111 -5.80 10.91 -2.26
C HIS A 111 -5.57 12.24 -3.01
N ALA A 112 -4.34 12.73 -3.07
CA ALA A 112 -3.99 13.98 -3.76
C ALA A 112 -4.39 14.02 -5.24
N VAL A 113 -4.63 12.87 -5.87
CA VAL A 113 -5.19 12.78 -7.23
C VAL A 113 -6.55 13.49 -7.38
N LEU A 114 -7.28 13.66 -6.31
CA LEU A 114 -8.57 14.38 -6.25
C LEU A 114 -8.43 15.80 -5.66
N ALA A 115 -7.28 16.44 -5.82
CA ALA A 115 -6.94 17.71 -5.17
C ALA A 115 -7.99 18.80 -5.37
N ASP A 116 -8.47 19.01 -6.61
CA ASP A 116 -9.48 20.03 -6.92
C ASP A 116 -10.76 19.84 -6.11
N ILE A 117 -11.35 18.64 -6.18
CA ILE A 117 -12.57 18.30 -5.47
C ILE A 117 -12.37 18.38 -3.96
N THR A 118 -11.24 17.89 -3.47
CA THR A 118 -10.91 17.86 -2.05
C THR A 118 -10.77 19.27 -1.48
N LEU A 119 -10.05 20.16 -2.15
CA LEU A 119 -9.95 21.55 -1.73
C LEU A 119 -11.29 22.27 -1.82
N GLN A 120 -12.13 22.00 -2.83
CA GLN A 120 -13.48 22.57 -2.90
C GLN A 120 -14.33 22.17 -1.70
N LYS A 121 -14.31 20.90 -1.31
CA LYS A 121 -15.08 20.35 -0.20
C LYS A 121 -14.60 20.78 1.17
N CYS A 122 -13.29 20.95 1.36
CA CYS A 122 -12.69 21.23 2.65
C CYS A 122 -11.96 22.58 2.66
N PRO A 123 -12.64 23.68 2.99
CA PRO A 123 -11.98 24.99 3.14
C PRO A 123 -10.91 25.04 4.23
N ALA A 124 -10.94 24.10 5.16
CA ALA A 124 -9.97 23.95 6.24
C ALA A 124 -8.62 23.40 5.78
N LEU A 125 -8.54 22.82 4.58
CA LEU A 125 -7.26 22.49 3.94
C LEU A 125 -6.75 23.69 3.15
N ASP A 126 -5.50 24.10 3.41
CA ASP A 126 -4.85 25.19 2.70
C ASP A 126 -4.20 24.72 1.40
N VAL A 127 -3.56 23.55 1.43
CA VAL A 127 -2.72 23.01 0.36
C VAL A 127 -2.90 21.51 0.21
N ILE A 128 -2.80 21.02 -1.02
CA ILE A 128 -2.56 19.61 -1.30
C ILE A 128 -1.22 19.45 -1.98
N SER A 129 -0.38 18.56 -1.41
CA SER A 129 0.90 18.14 -1.97
C SER A 129 0.68 16.83 -2.76
N TYR A 130 1.09 16.79 -4.01
CA TYR A 130 0.97 15.61 -4.87
C TYR A 130 2.34 15.07 -5.28
N ASP A 131 2.41 13.82 -5.68
CA ASP A 131 3.64 13.07 -5.94
C ASP A 131 4.52 12.92 -4.70
N GLU A 132 5.85 12.98 -4.85
CA GLU A 132 6.83 12.90 -3.77
C GLU A 132 6.89 14.22 -3.00
N SER A 133 6.63 14.16 -1.70
CA SER A 133 6.42 15.36 -0.87
C SER A 133 7.64 15.77 -0.04
N GLU A 134 8.75 15.06 -0.10
CA GLU A 134 9.92 15.30 0.74
C GLU A 134 10.52 16.69 0.51
N GLU A 135 10.83 17.06 -0.73
CA GLU A 135 11.35 18.39 -1.05
C GLU A 135 10.29 19.49 -0.91
N GLN A 136 9.02 19.16 -1.23
CA GLN A 136 7.92 20.12 -1.10
C GLN A 136 7.73 20.57 0.35
N ILE A 137 7.69 19.62 1.30
CA ILE A 137 7.50 19.94 2.70
C ILE A 137 8.69 20.72 3.26
N GLU A 138 9.90 20.38 2.85
CA GLU A 138 11.11 21.12 3.25
C GLU A 138 11.03 22.58 2.79
N GLU A 139 10.72 22.84 1.51
CA GLU A 139 10.57 24.20 0.97
C GLU A 139 9.46 25.00 1.69
N ILE A 140 8.31 24.36 1.98
CA ILE A 140 7.22 25.00 2.74
C ILE A 140 7.69 25.38 4.14
N ILE A 141 8.36 24.48 4.84
CA ILE A 141 8.84 24.71 6.23
C ILE A 141 9.91 25.80 6.29
N LEU A 142 10.78 25.86 5.29
CA LEU A 142 11.76 26.94 5.14
C LEU A 142 11.10 28.30 4.90
N GLY A 143 9.84 28.33 4.47
CA GLY A 143 9.06 29.56 4.33
C GLY A 143 8.98 30.07 2.89
N ASN A 144 9.26 29.25 1.89
CA ASN A 144 9.03 29.59 0.48
C ASN A 144 7.54 29.90 0.29
N LYS A 145 7.24 30.81 -0.66
CA LYS A 145 5.86 31.09 -1.00
C LYS A 145 5.24 29.85 -1.66
N LEU A 146 4.05 29.49 -1.24
CA LEU A 146 3.36 28.29 -1.74
C LEU A 146 3.23 28.27 -3.28
N GLU A 147 3.08 29.42 -3.91
CA GLU A 147 3.01 29.54 -5.37
C GLU A 147 4.33 29.25 -6.09
N ASP A 148 5.46 29.33 -5.39
CA ASP A 148 6.79 29.07 -5.91
C ASP A 148 7.26 27.62 -5.63
N VAL A 149 6.56 26.89 -4.75
CA VAL A 149 6.82 25.48 -4.47
C VAL A 149 6.16 24.62 -5.54
N ALA A 150 6.94 23.85 -6.27
CA ALA A 150 6.43 22.96 -7.30
C ALA A 150 5.73 21.72 -6.69
N GLY A 151 4.71 21.18 -7.35
CA GLY A 151 4.02 19.96 -6.91
C GLY A 151 2.89 20.19 -5.91
N LEU A 152 2.27 21.37 -5.89
CA LEU A 152 1.17 21.70 -5.00
C LEU A 152 -0.11 22.03 -5.77
N PHE A 153 -1.26 21.83 -5.11
CA PHE A 153 -2.51 22.51 -5.42
C PHE A 153 -2.80 23.52 -4.32
N ILE A 154 -3.04 24.78 -4.72
CA ILE A 154 -3.25 25.91 -3.81
C ILE A 154 -4.49 26.72 -4.18
N ARG A 155 -4.98 27.52 -3.23
CA ARG A 155 -6.01 28.54 -3.49
C ARG A 155 -5.35 29.87 -3.89
N LYS A 156 -5.63 30.33 -5.11
CA LYS A 156 -5.15 31.62 -5.62
C LYS A 156 -6.31 32.40 -6.24
N ASN A 157 -6.59 33.60 -5.74
CA ASN A 157 -7.66 34.47 -6.22
C ASN A 157 -9.05 33.76 -6.28
N GLY A 158 -9.38 32.98 -5.25
CA GLY A 158 -10.64 32.24 -5.15
C GLY A 158 -10.75 31.00 -6.06
N LYS A 159 -9.68 30.65 -6.78
CA LYS A 159 -9.59 29.44 -7.62
C LYS A 159 -8.58 28.46 -7.04
N ILE A 160 -8.81 27.19 -7.29
CA ILE A 160 -7.82 26.13 -7.03
C ILE A 160 -6.96 25.99 -8.27
N VAL A 161 -5.65 26.05 -8.08
CA VAL A 161 -4.68 25.99 -9.19
C VAL A 161 -3.50 25.09 -8.81
N PRO A 162 -3.00 24.27 -9.75
CA PRO A 162 -1.73 23.59 -9.55
C PRO A 162 -0.58 24.59 -9.67
N THR A 163 0.47 24.34 -8.91
CA THR A 163 1.78 24.99 -9.13
C THR A 163 2.55 24.27 -10.24
N ALA A 164 3.79 24.67 -10.50
CA ALA A 164 4.62 23.99 -11.48
C ALA A 164 4.78 22.49 -11.15
N PRO A 165 4.82 21.58 -12.11
CA PRO A 165 5.12 20.19 -11.85
C PRO A 165 6.53 20.02 -11.29
N ARG A 166 6.73 19.04 -10.39
CA ARG A 166 8.02 18.72 -9.79
C ARG A 166 8.62 17.49 -10.45
N SER A 167 9.94 17.48 -10.62
CA SER A 167 10.68 16.28 -10.98
C SER A 167 10.81 15.35 -9.78
N TYR A 168 10.76 14.05 -10.02
CA TYR A 168 11.00 13.05 -8.98
C TYR A 168 12.44 13.11 -8.44
N ILE A 169 12.63 12.75 -7.16
CA ILE A 169 13.94 12.63 -6.53
C ILE A 169 14.80 11.65 -7.35
N LYS A 170 15.93 12.11 -7.84
CA LYS A 170 16.81 11.33 -8.73
C LYS A 170 17.69 10.36 -7.95
N ASN A 171 18.31 10.84 -6.89
CA ASN A 171 19.20 10.06 -6.04
C ASN A 171 18.45 9.65 -4.76
N MET A 172 17.97 8.42 -4.73
CA MET A 172 17.20 7.90 -3.60
C MET A 172 18.03 7.71 -2.33
N ASP A 173 19.37 7.65 -2.44
CA ASP A 173 20.27 7.53 -1.29
C ASP A 173 20.43 8.83 -0.50
N GLU A 174 19.96 9.96 -1.05
CA GLU A 174 19.94 11.25 -0.34
C GLU A 174 18.81 11.35 0.68
N LEU A 175 17.80 10.50 0.56
CA LEU A 175 16.73 10.43 1.54
C LEU A 175 17.27 9.91 2.88
N PRO A 176 16.82 10.44 4.02
CA PRO A 176 17.10 9.84 5.32
C PRO A 176 16.39 8.49 5.46
N TYR A 177 16.80 7.69 6.44
CA TYR A 177 15.92 6.62 6.89
C TYR A 177 14.62 7.22 7.44
N PRO A 178 13.48 6.50 7.32
CA PRO A 178 12.25 6.91 7.99
C PRO A 178 12.49 7.15 9.48
N ALA A 179 11.91 8.20 10.03
CA ALA A 179 12.00 8.50 11.45
C ALA A 179 11.12 7.52 12.26
N TYR A 180 11.52 6.27 12.34
CA TYR A 180 10.77 5.20 13.03
C TYR A 180 10.50 5.52 14.50
N HIS A 181 11.40 6.25 15.15
CA HIS A 181 11.25 6.69 16.54
C HIS A 181 10.09 7.70 16.75
N LYS A 182 9.54 8.26 15.65
CA LYS A 182 8.34 9.10 15.68
C LYS A 182 7.03 8.31 15.53
N LEU A 183 7.12 7.03 15.21
CA LEU A 183 5.95 6.17 15.06
C LEU A 183 5.48 5.65 16.42
N PRO A 184 4.17 5.78 16.75
CA PRO A 184 3.66 5.27 18.01
C PRO A 184 3.80 3.75 18.07
N TYR A 185 4.27 3.25 19.21
CA TYR A 185 4.41 1.81 19.47
C TYR A 185 5.29 1.03 18.50
N PHE A 186 6.16 1.68 17.72
CA PHE A 186 7.07 0.98 16.84
C PHE A 186 8.18 0.24 17.61
N PRO A 187 8.51 -1.03 17.27
CA PRO A 187 7.91 -1.82 16.19
C PRO A 187 6.68 -2.63 16.61
N ASP A 188 6.43 -2.82 17.90
CA ASP A 188 5.53 -3.85 18.46
C ASP A 188 4.05 -3.59 18.16
N GLY A 189 3.68 -2.37 17.78
CA GLY A 189 2.32 -2.02 17.38
C GLY A 189 1.98 -2.29 15.91
N TYR A 190 2.98 -2.64 15.09
CA TYR A 190 2.80 -2.84 13.66
C TYR A 190 3.04 -4.30 13.25
N HIS A 191 2.18 -4.82 12.39
CA HIS A 191 2.21 -6.23 12.01
C HIS A 191 1.94 -6.41 10.51
N PRO A 192 2.57 -7.42 9.86
CA PRO A 192 2.25 -7.75 8.49
C PRO A 192 0.87 -8.39 8.41
N HIS A 193 0.14 -8.13 7.34
CA HIS A 193 -1.13 -8.81 7.08
C HIS A 193 -0.94 -10.32 6.91
N PRO A 194 -1.82 -11.18 7.47
CA PRO A 194 -1.81 -12.60 7.15
C PRO A 194 -1.92 -12.84 5.63
N PRO A 195 -1.21 -13.80 5.07
CA PRO A 195 -0.39 -14.84 5.71
C PRO A 195 1.11 -14.48 5.85
N LYS A 196 1.47 -13.20 5.74
CA LYS A 196 2.87 -12.75 5.70
C LYS A 196 3.60 -12.85 7.06
N SER A 197 2.89 -12.79 8.18
CA SER A 197 3.49 -12.81 9.52
C SER A 197 4.15 -14.14 9.87
N THR A 198 5.37 -14.08 10.47
CA THR A 198 6.05 -15.22 11.09
C THR A 198 6.09 -15.12 12.62
N GLY A 199 5.55 -14.04 13.20
CA GLY A 199 5.59 -13.77 14.63
C GLY A 199 6.91 -13.15 15.12
N LYS A 200 7.82 -12.80 14.21
CA LYS A 200 9.03 -12.04 14.51
C LYS A 200 8.74 -10.54 14.57
N LYS A 201 9.66 -9.76 15.15
CA LYS A 201 9.60 -8.29 15.04
C LYS A 201 9.74 -7.88 13.59
N TRP A 202 8.75 -7.12 13.13
CA TRP A 202 8.55 -6.82 11.72
C TRP A 202 8.55 -5.31 11.44
N SER A 203 8.99 -4.97 10.23
CA SER A 203 8.80 -3.65 9.63
C SER A 203 8.58 -3.78 8.13
N SER A 204 8.20 -2.68 7.51
CA SER A 204 8.25 -2.53 6.06
C SER A 204 9.38 -1.58 5.67
N ILE A 205 9.93 -1.79 4.49
CA ILE A 205 10.87 -0.89 3.83
C ILE A 205 10.50 -0.72 2.36
N MET A 206 11.08 0.28 1.73
CA MET A 206 10.95 0.55 0.31
C MET A 206 12.36 0.85 -0.23
N TRP A 207 12.83 0.07 -1.22
CA TRP A 207 14.13 0.30 -1.83
C TRP A 207 14.04 0.92 -3.22
N SER A 208 12.85 0.90 -3.81
CA SER A 208 12.59 1.50 -5.12
C SER A 208 11.28 2.27 -5.16
N ARG A 209 11.16 3.19 -6.10
CA ARG A 209 9.96 3.97 -6.36
C ARG A 209 9.70 4.04 -7.86
N GLY A 210 8.43 4.01 -8.23
CA GLY A 210 7.96 4.14 -9.59
C GLY A 210 7.96 2.84 -10.38
N CYS A 211 7.07 2.78 -11.36
CA CYS A 211 6.85 1.58 -12.18
C CYS A 211 6.57 1.97 -13.63
N PRO A 212 7.36 1.53 -14.62
CA PRO A 212 7.23 1.96 -16.02
C PRO A 212 6.10 1.24 -16.78
N PHE A 213 5.40 0.30 -16.16
CA PHE A 213 4.39 -0.50 -16.86
C PHE A 213 3.02 0.19 -16.89
N PHE A 214 2.25 -0.03 -17.95
CA PHE A 214 0.94 0.60 -18.21
C PHE A 214 -0.22 -0.35 -17.90
N CYS A 215 -0.27 -0.89 -16.66
CA CYS A 215 -1.42 -1.67 -16.22
C CYS A 215 -2.64 -0.75 -16.06
N ASN A 216 -3.74 -1.06 -16.76
CA ASN A 216 -4.89 -0.16 -16.88
C ASN A 216 -5.67 0.09 -15.58
N TYR A 217 -5.51 -0.79 -14.59
CA TYR A 217 -6.15 -0.71 -13.27
C TYR A 217 -5.27 -0.07 -12.20
N CYS A 218 -3.98 0.14 -12.48
CA CYS A 218 -2.99 0.56 -11.50
C CYS A 218 -2.94 2.08 -11.36
N ASN A 219 -2.76 2.56 -10.12
CA ASN A 219 -2.71 3.98 -9.80
C ASN A 219 -1.28 4.53 -9.60
N ARG A 220 -0.26 3.83 -10.09
CA ARG A 220 1.17 4.15 -9.89
C ARG A 220 1.58 5.56 -10.36
N GLU A 221 0.93 6.07 -11.42
CA GLU A 221 1.20 7.41 -11.95
C GLU A 221 0.93 8.50 -10.92
N ASN A 222 0.04 8.23 -9.98
CA ASN A 222 -0.39 9.14 -8.92
C ASN A 222 0.30 8.87 -7.57
N SER A 223 1.38 8.05 -7.57
CA SER A 223 2.20 7.76 -6.39
C SER A 223 3.63 8.18 -6.62
N PHE A 224 4.43 7.31 -7.25
CA PHE A 224 5.84 7.54 -7.52
C PHE A 224 6.17 7.65 -9.01
N GLY A 225 5.13 7.73 -9.87
CA GLY A 225 5.23 7.92 -11.30
C GLY A 225 5.76 6.74 -12.09
N LEU A 226 6.08 7.02 -13.36
CA LEU A 226 6.52 6.00 -14.32
C LEU A 226 8.03 5.75 -14.32
N GLN A 227 8.80 6.66 -13.76
CA GLN A 227 10.26 6.55 -13.73
C GLN A 227 10.70 5.66 -12.56
N PHE A 228 11.20 4.48 -12.86
CA PHE A 228 11.77 3.59 -11.84
C PHE A 228 13.11 4.15 -11.33
N ARG A 229 13.25 4.21 -10.02
CA ARG A 229 14.45 4.64 -9.28
C ARG A 229 14.63 3.72 -8.10
N ASN A 230 15.85 3.33 -7.79
CA ASN A 230 16.14 2.51 -6.62
C ASN A 230 17.31 3.10 -5.81
N GLN A 231 17.30 2.85 -4.53
CA GLN A 231 18.44 3.06 -3.63
C GLN A 231 19.59 2.13 -4.02
N SER A 232 20.79 2.46 -3.63
CA SER A 232 21.92 1.52 -3.77
C SER A 232 21.71 0.30 -2.87
N PRO A 233 22.21 -0.88 -3.27
CA PRO A 233 22.21 -2.05 -2.41
C PRO A 233 22.86 -1.80 -1.07
N GLU A 234 23.93 -1.01 -1.03
CA GLU A 234 24.68 -0.62 0.16
C GLU A 234 23.78 0.16 1.13
N TYR A 235 23.05 1.17 0.64
CA TYR A 235 22.12 1.95 1.43
C TYR A 235 21.03 1.06 2.07
N VAL A 236 20.44 0.15 1.27
CA VAL A 236 19.37 -0.74 1.76
C VAL A 236 19.90 -1.71 2.83
N VAL A 237 21.08 -2.27 2.62
CA VAL A 237 21.71 -3.18 3.61
C VAL A 237 22.01 -2.46 4.92
N ASP A 238 22.53 -1.24 4.85
CA ASP A 238 22.79 -0.42 6.04
C ASP A 238 21.49 -0.08 6.76
N HIS A 239 20.41 0.23 6.01
CA HIS A 239 19.09 0.46 6.57
C HIS A 239 18.53 -0.81 7.26
N ILE A 240 18.69 -1.99 6.66
CA ILE A 240 18.29 -3.26 7.27
C ILE A 240 19.05 -3.51 8.57
N LYS A 241 20.38 -3.28 8.57
CA LYS A 241 21.22 -3.40 9.78
C LYS A 241 20.82 -2.42 10.86
N TYR A 242 20.50 -1.17 10.49
CA TYR A 242 19.98 -0.17 11.41
C TYR A 242 18.67 -0.65 12.07
N LEU A 243 17.71 -1.12 11.28
CA LEU A 243 16.44 -1.63 11.80
C LEU A 243 16.63 -2.84 12.74
N HIS A 244 17.56 -3.72 12.40
CA HIS A 244 17.89 -4.87 13.26
C HIS A 244 18.54 -4.43 14.59
N THR A 245 19.52 -3.54 14.51
CA THR A 245 20.29 -3.10 15.69
C THR A 245 19.47 -2.26 16.65
N GLU A 246 18.71 -1.28 16.12
CA GLU A 246 17.98 -0.33 16.95
C GLU A 246 16.62 -0.89 17.44
N TYR A 247 15.95 -1.72 16.62
CA TYR A 247 14.58 -2.16 16.91
C TYR A 247 14.42 -3.67 17.01
N GLY A 248 15.46 -4.43 16.73
CA GLY A 248 15.42 -5.90 16.75
C GLY A 248 14.60 -6.51 15.62
N ILE A 249 14.50 -5.82 14.48
CA ILE A 249 13.73 -6.30 13.32
C ILE A 249 14.42 -7.53 12.71
N GLU A 250 13.66 -8.59 12.53
CA GLU A 250 14.11 -9.85 11.90
C GLU A 250 13.18 -10.28 10.75
N GLU A 251 12.09 -9.55 10.52
CA GLU A 251 11.16 -9.80 9.42
C GLU A 251 10.86 -8.49 8.69
N LEU A 252 10.90 -8.51 7.35
CA LEU A 252 10.65 -7.33 6.51
C LEU A 252 9.67 -7.63 5.39
N THR A 253 8.86 -6.63 5.05
CA THR A 253 8.14 -6.59 3.77
C THR A 253 8.71 -5.46 2.91
N PHE A 254 9.11 -5.77 1.68
CA PHE A 254 9.44 -4.77 0.67
C PHE A 254 8.16 -4.27 0.00
N TYR A 255 7.81 -3.00 0.23
CA TYR A 255 6.62 -2.34 -0.31
C TYR A 255 6.91 -1.57 -1.61
N ASP A 256 7.68 -2.19 -2.46
CA ASP A 256 8.02 -1.65 -3.77
C ASP A 256 6.91 -1.95 -4.79
N ASP A 257 6.64 -1.02 -5.71
CA ASP A 257 5.73 -1.28 -6.84
C ASP A 257 6.17 -2.50 -7.66
N VAL A 258 7.49 -2.66 -7.83
CA VAL A 258 8.11 -3.80 -8.54
C VAL A 258 9.53 -4.03 -8.03
N MET A 259 9.70 -4.92 -7.06
CA MET A 259 10.99 -5.14 -6.40
C MET A 259 12.13 -5.56 -7.36
N SER A 260 11.82 -6.36 -8.38
CA SER A 260 12.83 -7.04 -9.23
C SER A 260 13.08 -6.37 -10.59
N LEU A 261 12.60 -5.13 -10.82
CA LEU A 261 12.69 -4.49 -12.14
C LEU A 261 14.14 -4.27 -12.61
N ASN A 262 15.00 -3.78 -11.75
CA ASN A 262 16.42 -3.63 -12.04
C ASN A 262 17.17 -4.90 -11.64
N ARG A 263 17.19 -5.91 -12.55
CA ARG A 263 17.78 -7.22 -12.27
C ARG A 263 19.20 -7.14 -11.70
N LYS A 264 20.06 -6.28 -12.28
CA LYS A 264 21.46 -6.16 -11.85
C LYS A 264 21.57 -5.64 -10.41
N ALA A 265 20.83 -4.58 -10.08
CA ALA A 265 20.81 -4.03 -8.73
C ALA A 265 20.16 -5.01 -7.74
N THR A 266 19.08 -5.69 -8.14
CA THR A 266 18.42 -6.72 -7.32
C THR A 266 19.37 -7.85 -6.98
N MET A 267 20.11 -8.40 -7.96
CA MET A 267 21.07 -9.49 -7.70
C MET A 267 22.18 -9.06 -6.75
N LYS A 268 22.70 -7.83 -6.90
CA LYS A 268 23.70 -7.27 -5.98
C LYS A 268 23.15 -7.08 -4.57
N LEU A 269 21.90 -6.60 -4.43
CA LEU A 269 21.22 -6.49 -3.14
C LEU A 269 21.08 -7.87 -2.48
N LEU A 270 20.60 -8.87 -3.22
CA LEU A 270 20.41 -10.23 -2.69
C LEU A 270 21.72 -10.87 -2.23
N GLU A 271 22.82 -10.63 -2.94
CA GLU A 271 24.15 -11.09 -2.52
C GLU A 271 24.54 -10.50 -1.15
N GLN A 272 24.26 -9.20 -0.94
CA GLN A 272 24.58 -8.51 0.31
C GLN A 272 23.61 -8.84 1.45
N MET A 273 22.39 -9.31 1.14
CA MET A 273 21.36 -9.68 2.13
C MET A 273 21.49 -11.11 2.67
N THR A 274 22.50 -11.88 2.27
CA THR A 274 22.68 -13.21 2.83
C THR A 274 22.99 -13.17 4.33
N PRO A 275 22.63 -14.20 5.14
CA PRO A 275 22.93 -14.22 6.57
C PRO A 275 24.39 -14.01 6.90
N GLU A 276 25.29 -14.50 6.05
CA GLU A 276 26.76 -14.34 6.20
C GLU A 276 27.16 -12.85 6.10
N ASN A 277 26.54 -12.09 5.19
CA ASN A 277 26.87 -10.68 4.97
C ASN A 277 26.12 -9.74 5.92
N LEU A 278 24.89 -10.09 6.32
CA LEU A 278 24.15 -9.33 7.32
C LEU A 278 24.67 -9.56 8.74
N GLY A 279 25.12 -10.77 9.07
CA GLY A 279 25.49 -11.21 10.41
C GLY A 279 24.30 -11.74 11.24
N PHE A 280 23.12 -11.83 10.64
CA PHE A 280 21.89 -12.36 11.25
C PHE A 280 20.93 -12.93 10.20
N ASN A 281 19.95 -13.72 10.65
CA ASN A 281 18.93 -14.30 9.77
C ASN A 281 17.77 -13.33 9.59
N LEU A 282 17.63 -12.78 8.39
CA LEU A 282 16.48 -11.98 7.97
C LEU A 282 15.45 -12.87 7.28
N VAL A 283 14.19 -12.69 7.59
CA VAL A 283 13.06 -13.24 6.84
C VAL A 283 12.37 -12.09 6.11
N TRP A 284 12.04 -12.27 4.84
CA TRP A 284 11.37 -11.19 4.10
C TRP A 284 10.42 -11.68 3.02
N ASP A 285 9.51 -10.82 2.65
CA ASP A 285 8.59 -10.98 1.52
C ASP A 285 8.58 -9.73 0.63
N ALA A 286 8.16 -9.91 -0.61
CA ALA A 286 8.05 -8.84 -1.58
C ALA A 286 6.96 -9.11 -2.62
N GLU A 287 6.65 -8.08 -3.39
CA GLU A 287 5.73 -8.14 -4.52
C GLU A 287 6.46 -7.84 -5.82
N THR A 288 6.10 -8.53 -6.88
CA THR A 288 6.64 -8.27 -8.22
C THR A 288 5.74 -8.83 -9.32
N ARG A 289 6.16 -8.61 -10.55
CA ARG A 289 5.48 -9.11 -11.75
C ARG A 289 6.03 -10.48 -12.15
N VAL A 290 5.18 -11.31 -12.74
CA VAL A 290 5.56 -12.66 -13.19
C VAL A 290 6.61 -12.67 -14.31
N ASP A 291 6.70 -11.59 -15.10
CA ASP A 291 7.63 -11.41 -16.22
C ASP A 291 8.99 -10.81 -15.80
N LEU A 292 9.21 -10.58 -14.50
CA LEU A 292 10.43 -9.95 -13.98
C LEU A 292 11.21 -10.83 -13.00
N VAL A 293 10.99 -12.12 -13.02
CA VAL A 293 11.75 -13.09 -12.25
C VAL A 293 12.28 -14.20 -13.14
N ASP A 294 13.40 -14.77 -12.75
CA ASP A 294 13.97 -15.97 -13.33
C ASP A 294 14.42 -16.94 -12.24
N GLN A 295 14.78 -18.15 -12.62
CA GLN A 295 15.13 -19.20 -11.69
C GLN A 295 16.37 -18.84 -10.85
N GLU A 296 17.39 -18.23 -11.46
CA GLU A 296 18.61 -17.79 -10.76
C GLU A 296 18.29 -16.77 -9.68
N MET A 297 17.53 -15.73 -10.02
CA MET A 297 17.12 -14.69 -9.07
C MET A 297 16.32 -15.27 -7.90
N LEU A 298 15.38 -16.18 -8.15
CA LEU A 298 14.57 -16.79 -7.09
C LEU A 298 15.40 -17.66 -6.14
N PHE A 299 16.42 -18.37 -6.64
CA PHE A 299 17.37 -19.07 -5.77
C PHE A 299 18.23 -18.09 -4.94
N ALA A 300 18.66 -16.98 -5.54
CA ALA A 300 19.36 -15.92 -4.80
C ALA A 300 18.46 -15.27 -3.74
N MET A 301 17.19 -15.00 -4.07
CA MET A 301 16.19 -14.51 -3.11
C MET A 301 16.04 -15.47 -1.93
N LYS A 302 15.95 -16.79 -2.19
CA LYS A 302 15.86 -17.79 -1.12
C LYS A 302 17.10 -17.79 -0.22
N LYS A 303 18.29 -17.70 -0.80
CA LYS A 303 19.55 -17.62 -0.06
C LYS A 303 19.62 -16.36 0.81
N ALA A 304 19.04 -15.25 0.32
CA ALA A 304 18.94 -13.97 1.03
C ALA A 304 17.80 -13.92 2.08
N GLY A 305 17.10 -15.03 2.34
CA GLY A 305 16.08 -15.13 3.38
C GLY A 305 14.63 -14.89 2.90
N CYS A 306 14.38 -14.81 1.57
CA CYS A 306 13.03 -14.68 1.04
C CYS A 306 12.16 -15.87 1.45
N ARG A 307 11.04 -15.59 2.10
CA ARG A 307 10.05 -16.56 2.49
C ARG A 307 8.87 -16.63 1.52
N MET A 308 8.44 -15.49 1.00
CA MET A 308 7.23 -15.39 0.21
C MET A 308 7.38 -14.36 -0.91
N MET A 309 6.87 -14.69 -2.10
CA MET A 309 6.75 -13.77 -3.23
C MET A 309 5.29 -13.63 -3.63
N SER A 310 4.84 -12.41 -3.78
CA SER A 310 3.49 -12.10 -4.26
C SER A 310 3.53 -11.67 -5.72
N TYR A 311 2.63 -12.24 -6.52
CA TYR A 311 2.55 -12.00 -7.96
C TYR A 311 1.19 -11.45 -8.34
N GLY A 312 1.17 -10.29 -9.00
CA GLY A 312 -0.01 -9.83 -9.71
C GLY A 312 -0.22 -10.68 -10.96
N ILE A 313 -1.13 -11.63 -10.93
CA ILE A 313 -1.53 -12.49 -12.06
C ILE A 313 -2.75 -11.89 -12.74
N GLU A 314 -3.66 -11.35 -11.96
CA GLU A 314 -4.87 -10.61 -12.27
C GLU A 314 -5.95 -11.47 -12.91
N HIS A 315 -5.67 -12.13 -14.06
CA HIS A 315 -6.72 -12.80 -14.83
C HIS A 315 -6.21 -14.02 -15.61
N GLY A 316 -7.02 -15.06 -15.69
CA GLY A 316 -6.72 -16.31 -16.39
C GLY A 316 -6.83 -16.27 -17.92
N GLU A 317 -7.18 -15.11 -18.49
CA GLU A 317 -7.30 -14.93 -19.94
C GLU A 317 -6.71 -13.57 -20.38
N PHE A 318 -7.04 -12.47 -19.68
CA PHE A 318 -6.71 -11.11 -20.11
C PHE A 318 -5.42 -10.55 -19.54
N ILE A 319 -4.56 -11.38 -18.92
CA ILE A 319 -3.32 -10.91 -18.28
C ILE A 319 -2.49 -10.01 -19.20
N HIS A 320 -2.35 -10.38 -20.48
CA HIS A 320 -1.58 -9.62 -21.45
C HIS A 320 -2.16 -8.21 -21.67
N GLU A 321 -3.48 -8.12 -21.91
CA GLU A 321 -4.18 -6.84 -22.11
C GLU A 321 -4.11 -5.96 -20.87
N ILE A 322 -4.40 -6.52 -19.70
CA ILE A 322 -4.46 -5.80 -18.42
C ILE A 322 -3.08 -5.25 -18.02
N LYS A 323 -2.03 -6.02 -18.32
CA LYS A 323 -0.62 -5.70 -17.98
C LYS A 323 0.09 -4.86 -19.06
N GLY A 324 -0.65 -4.25 -19.98
CA GLY A 324 -0.07 -3.39 -21.02
C GLY A 324 0.77 -4.12 -22.06
N GLY A 325 0.45 -5.37 -22.37
CA GLY A 325 1.07 -6.13 -23.45
C GLY A 325 2.39 -6.83 -23.09
N THR A 326 2.74 -6.95 -21.80
CA THR A 326 4.07 -7.46 -21.41
C THR A 326 4.05 -8.81 -20.68
N ALA A 327 2.99 -9.16 -19.96
CA ALA A 327 2.90 -10.41 -19.20
C ALA A 327 2.03 -11.45 -19.93
N THR A 328 2.38 -12.75 -19.77
CA THR A 328 1.66 -13.87 -20.37
C THR A 328 1.30 -14.92 -19.31
N LEU A 329 0.31 -15.77 -19.62
CA LEU A 329 -0.07 -16.91 -18.76
C LEU A 329 1.10 -17.90 -18.60
N GLN A 330 1.90 -18.11 -19.65
CA GLN A 330 3.07 -18.98 -19.58
C GLN A 330 4.12 -18.44 -18.60
N GLN A 331 4.39 -17.13 -18.62
CA GLN A 331 5.30 -16.50 -17.65
C GLN A 331 4.79 -16.63 -16.21
N ALA A 332 3.47 -16.57 -16.00
CA ALA A 332 2.89 -16.80 -14.68
C ALA A 332 3.10 -18.26 -14.22
N GLU A 333 2.93 -19.23 -15.12
CA GLU A 333 3.21 -20.66 -14.83
C GLU A 333 4.70 -20.88 -14.49
N ASP A 334 5.60 -20.32 -15.28
CA ASP A 334 7.03 -20.46 -15.07
C ASP A 334 7.48 -19.77 -13.76
N ALA A 335 7.03 -18.54 -13.51
CA ALA A 335 7.37 -17.80 -12.29
C ALA A 335 6.93 -18.57 -11.04
N VAL A 336 5.69 -19.04 -10.97
CA VAL A 336 5.19 -19.80 -9.82
C VAL A 336 5.94 -21.12 -9.66
N LYS A 337 6.19 -21.85 -10.76
CA LYS A 337 6.97 -23.10 -10.73
C LYS A 337 8.40 -22.88 -10.23
N TRP A 338 9.11 -21.87 -10.74
CA TRP A 338 10.47 -21.55 -10.30
C TRP A 338 10.52 -21.13 -8.84
N THR A 339 9.52 -20.34 -8.38
CA THR A 339 9.40 -19.92 -6.98
C THR A 339 9.22 -21.11 -6.04
N HIS A 340 8.36 -22.07 -6.41
CA HIS A 340 8.19 -23.31 -5.65
C HIS A 340 9.46 -24.18 -5.66
N ASN A 341 10.18 -24.26 -6.79
CA ASN A 341 11.47 -24.96 -6.87
C ASN A 341 12.51 -24.35 -5.92
N ALA A 342 12.52 -23.03 -5.79
CA ALA A 342 13.38 -22.31 -4.84
C ALA A 342 12.91 -22.46 -3.38
N LYS A 343 11.80 -23.17 -3.10
CA LYS A 343 11.20 -23.30 -1.75
C LYS A 343 10.75 -21.95 -1.15
N ILE A 344 10.25 -21.07 -1.99
CA ILE A 344 9.63 -19.82 -1.62
C ILE A 344 8.11 -19.99 -1.73
N GLU A 345 7.36 -19.49 -0.75
CA GLU A 345 5.89 -19.46 -0.80
C GLU A 345 5.40 -18.42 -1.80
N THR A 346 4.21 -18.63 -2.35
CA THR A 346 3.63 -17.74 -3.36
C THR A 346 2.27 -17.22 -2.95
N VAL A 347 2.02 -15.93 -3.22
CA VAL A 347 0.67 -15.37 -3.24
C VAL A 347 0.34 -15.00 -4.69
N GLY A 348 -0.79 -15.48 -5.19
CA GLY A 348 -1.33 -15.05 -6.49
C GLY A 348 -2.47 -14.07 -6.27
N TYR A 349 -2.35 -12.86 -6.84
CA TYR A 349 -3.43 -11.87 -6.85
C TYR A 349 -4.23 -12.00 -8.15
N TYR A 350 -5.56 -12.05 -8.00
CA TYR A 350 -6.53 -12.18 -9.10
C TYR A 350 -7.62 -11.12 -8.97
N MET A 351 -8.09 -10.63 -10.10
CA MET A 351 -9.16 -9.63 -10.20
C MET A 351 -10.43 -10.26 -10.76
N ILE A 352 -11.57 -9.83 -10.23
CA ILE A 352 -12.92 -10.20 -10.71
C ILE A 352 -13.71 -8.92 -10.92
N GLY A 353 -14.43 -8.80 -12.04
CA GLY A 353 -15.23 -7.61 -12.36
C GLY A 353 -14.52 -6.62 -13.28
N LEU A 354 -13.64 -7.10 -14.15
CA LEU A 354 -13.09 -6.29 -15.24
C LEU A 354 -14.18 -5.94 -16.27
N PRO A 355 -14.10 -4.79 -16.98
CA PRO A 355 -15.18 -4.30 -17.84
C PRO A 355 -15.70 -5.26 -18.90
N LYS A 356 -14.85 -6.16 -19.42
CA LYS A 356 -15.20 -7.16 -20.46
C LYS A 356 -15.50 -8.54 -19.89
N GLU A 357 -15.53 -8.68 -18.58
CA GLU A 357 -15.60 -9.97 -17.93
C GLU A 357 -17.00 -10.57 -17.99
N THR A 358 -17.05 -11.88 -18.17
CA THR A 358 -18.26 -12.72 -18.19
C THR A 358 -18.10 -13.86 -17.20
N PRO A 359 -19.19 -14.60 -16.86
CA PRO A 359 -19.09 -15.79 -16.04
C PRO A 359 -18.06 -16.81 -16.55
N GLU A 360 -17.93 -16.96 -17.88
CA GLU A 360 -17.01 -17.89 -18.52
C GLU A 360 -15.54 -17.45 -18.33
N THR A 361 -15.25 -16.15 -18.41
CA THR A 361 -13.88 -15.65 -18.24
C THR A 361 -13.47 -15.65 -16.77
N ILE A 362 -14.40 -15.40 -15.83
CA ILE A 362 -14.15 -15.59 -14.39
C ILE A 362 -13.84 -17.07 -14.11
N ARG A 363 -14.59 -18.00 -14.73
CA ARG A 363 -14.32 -19.43 -14.60
C ARG A 363 -12.90 -19.78 -15.03
N LYS A 364 -12.42 -19.24 -16.17
CA LYS A 364 -11.04 -19.42 -16.63
C LYS A 364 -10.03 -18.91 -15.62
N THR A 365 -10.30 -17.78 -14.98
CA THR A 365 -9.44 -17.21 -13.93
C THR A 365 -9.36 -18.13 -12.69
N ILE A 366 -10.50 -18.65 -12.22
CA ILE A 366 -10.53 -19.59 -11.10
C ILE A 366 -9.78 -20.89 -11.45
N ASP A 367 -10.00 -21.43 -12.64
CA ASP A 367 -9.35 -22.67 -13.07
C ASP A 367 -7.86 -22.49 -13.28
N PHE A 368 -7.43 -21.35 -13.80
CA PHE A 368 -6.02 -20.98 -13.90
C PHE A 368 -5.36 -20.82 -12.54
N ALA A 369 -6.03 -20.16 -11.59
CA ALA A 369 -5.54 -20.05 -10.21
C ALA A 369 -5.33 -21.42 -9.57
N LYS A 370 -6.28 -22.37 -9.76
CA LYS A 370 -6.15 -23.76 -9.29
C LYS A 370 -5.00 -24.50 -9.97
N LYS A 371 -4.78 -24.27 -11.27
CA LYS A 371 -3.66 -24.84 -12.06
C LYS A 371 -2.32 -24.34 -11.54
N LEU A 372 -2.16 -23.05 -11.32
CA LEU A 372 -0.95 -22.44 -10.78
C LEU A 372 -0.62 -22.95 -9.37
N ASN A 373 -1.66 -23.22 -8.58
CA ASN A 373 -1.54 -23.77 -7.23
C ASN A 373 -0.59 -22.95 -6.32
N CYS A 374 -0.69 -21.61 -6.35
CA CYS A 374 0.03 -20.76 -5.42
C CYS A 374 -0.22 -21.18 -3.96
N THR A 375 0.71 -20.90 -3.05
CA THR A 375 0.55 -21.21 -1.62
C THR A 375 -0.68 -20.52 -1.05
N TYR A 376 -0.95 -19.29 -1.52
CA TYR A 376 -2.16 -18.52 -1.21
C TYR A 376 -2.67 -17.85 -2.50
N ALA A 377 -3.96 -17.62 -2.57
CA ALA A 377 -4.62 -16.89 -3.65
C ALA A 377 -5.56 -15.84 -3.07
N GLN A 378 -5.52 -14.66 -3.63
CA GLN A 378 -6.40 -13.56 -3.26
C GLN A 378 -7.21 -13.15 -4.49
N PHE A 379 -8.54 -13.19 -4.37
CA PHE A 379 -9.46 -12.79 -5.42
C PHE A 379 -10.13 -11.49 -4.99
N ALA A 380 -9.79 -10.40 -5.68
CA ALA A 380 -10.33 -9.09 -5.40
C ALA A 380 -11.39 -8.71 -6.41
N ILE A 381 -12.47 -8.10 -5.94
CA ILE A 381 -13.37 -7.40 -6.85
C ILE A 381 -12.65 -6.15 -7.33
N THR A 382 -12.63 -5.98 -8.66
CA THR A 382 -11.97 -4.84 -9.30
C THR A 382 -12.50 -3.53 -8.77
N MET A 383 -11.60 -2.67 -8.28
CA MET A 383 -11.93 -1.34 -7.80
C MET A 383 -11.26 -0.32 -8.71
N PRO A 384 -12.03 0.49 -9.46
CA PRO A 384 -11.49 1.57 -10.27
C PRO A 384 -11.16 2.77 -9.37
N PHE A 385 -9.92 2.87 -8.92
CA PHE A 385 -9.49 4.01 -8.10
C PHE A 385 -9.35 5.29 -8.94
N PRO A 386 -9.71 6.46 -8.39
CA PRO A 386 -9.51 7.73 -9.06
C PRO A 386 -8.07 7.90 -9.58
N GLY A 387 -7.95 8.40 -10.80
CA GLY A 387 -6.67 8.70 -11.45
C GLY A 387 -6.08 7.56 -12.29
N ASN A 388 -6.73 6.39 -12.38
CA ASN A 388 -6.32 5.37 -13.34
C ASN A 388 -7.28 5.29 -14.55
N LYS A 389 -6.80 4.68 -15.63
CA LYS A 389 -7.56 4.56 -16.88
C LYS A 389 -8.89 3.82 -16.71
N LEU A 390 -8.93 2.81 -15.85
CA LEU A 390 -10.14 2.04 -15.57
C LEU A 390 -11.22 2.90 -14.90
N TYR A 391 -10.81 3.83 -14.02
CA TYR A 391 -11.73 4.77 -13.38
C TYR A 391 -12.40 5.69 -14.40
N ASP A 392 -11.61 6.26 -15.31
CA ASP A 392 -12.14 7.14 -16.37
C ASP A 392 -13.10 6.39 -17.30
N GLU A 393 -12.78 5.14 -17.64
CA GLU A 393 -13.63 4.27 -18.45
C GLU A 393 -14.93 3.92 -17.70
N ALA A 394 -14.85 3.64 -16.39
CA ALA A 394 -16.00 3.29 -15.57
C ALA A 394 -16.97 4.48 -15.39
N ILE A 395 -16.45 5.69 -15.20
CA ILE A 395 -17.27 6.92 -15.18
C ILE A 395 -17.96 7.15 -16.53
N LYS A 396 -17.19 7.14 -17.63
CA LYS A 396 -17.71 7.39 -18.99
C LYS A 396 -18.79 6.40 -19.41
N SER A 397 -18.70 5.15 -18.95
CA SER A 397 -19.64 4.08 -19.28
C SER A 397 -20.81 3.95 -18.29
N GLY A 398 -20.85 4.77 -17.23
CA GLY A 398 -21.88 4.70 -16.18
C GLY A 398 -21.80 3.45 -15.30
N MET A 399 -20.65 2.76 -15.28
CA MET A 399 -20.41 1.61 -14.41
C MET A 399 -20.19 2.01 -12.96
N ILE A 400 -19.81 3.24 -12.71
CA ILE A 400 -19.78 3.87 -11.39
C ILE A 400 -20.37 5.27 -11.50
N THR A 401 -20.99 5.74 -10.42
CA THR A 401 -21.44 7.13 -10.28
C THR A 401 -20.46 7.86 -9.38
N LEU A 402 -20.11 9.09 -9.75
CA LEU A 402 -19.41 10.02 -8.89
C LEU A 402 -20.40 10.50 -7.81
N ASP A 403 -20.65 9.68 -6.82
CA ASP A 403 -21.21 10.16 -5.59
C ASP A 403 -20.05 10.46 -4.61
N ASP A 404 -20.30 11.36 -3.66
CA ASP A 404 -19.30 11.88 -2.73
C ASP A 404 -18.80 10.86 -1.69
N THR A 405 -19.06 9.59 -1.87
CA THR A 405 -18.79 8.53 -0.92
C THR A 405 -17.45 7.84 -1.23
N TRP A 406 -16.36 8.56 -0.96
CA TRP A 406 -14.99 8.02 -1.10
C TRP A 406 -14.73 6.78 -0.22
N ASP A 407 -15.45 6.64 0.87
CA ASP A 407 -15.46 5.49 1.77
C ASP A 407 -15.88 4.18 1.10
N LYS A 408 -16.58 4.24 -0.04
CA LYS A 408 -16.94 3.06 -0.83
C LYS A 408 -15.81 2.51 -1.70
N PHE A 409 -14.74 3.27 -1.92
CA PHE A 409 -13.57 2.83 -2.69
C PHE A 409 -12.65 1.91 -1.88
N VAL A 410 -13.23 0.90 -1.23
CA VAL A 410 -12.50 -0.06 -0.39
C VAL A 410 -12.21 -1.31 -1.18
N TYR A 411 -10.99 -1.81 -1.01
CA TYR A 411 -10.64 -3.12 -1.49
C TYR A 411 -11.51 -4.19 -0.82
N SER A 412 -12.31 -4.90 -1.61
CA SER A 412 -13.20 -5.95 -1.14
C SER A 412 -12.58 -7.32 -1.40
N GLY A 413 -12.29 -8.05 -0.33
CA GLY A 413 -11.71 -9.39 -0.38
C GLY A 413 -11.81 -10.10 0.97
N ILE A 414 -11.51 -11.38 1.00
CA ILE A 414 -11.46 -12.14 2.25
C ILE A 414 -10.28 -11.64 3.11
N GLY A 415 -10.52 -11.46 4.40
CA GLY A 415 -9.55 -10.91 5.34
C GLY A 415 -9.55 -9.39 5.46
N THR A 416 -10.35 -8.68 4.65
CA THR A 416 -10.51 -7.22 4.71
C THR A 416 -11.89 -6.78 5.25
N GLY A 417 -12.56 -7.64 6.00
CA GLY A 417 -13.91 -7.37 6.53
C GLY A 417 -15.06 -7.99 5.72
N GLY A 418 -14.74 -8.90 4.79
CA GLY A 418 -15.69 -9.61 3.95
C GLY A 418 -15.87 -9.01 2.55
N VAL A 419 -16.59 -9.72 1.70
CA VAL A 419 -16.94 -9.25 0.35
C VAL A 419 -18.08 -8.24 0.48
N GLN A 420 -17.75 -6.95 0.43
CA GLN A 420 -18.75 -5.87 0.38
C GLN A 420 -19.33 -5.75 -1.03
N ALA A 421 -20.52 -5.18 -1.13
CA ALA A 421 -21.13 -4.87 -2.43
C ALA A 421 -20.19 -3.90 -3.20
N PRO A 422 -19.72 -4.27 -4.39
CA PRO A 422 -18.80 -3.43 -5.14
C PRO A 422 -19.49 -2.15 -5.64
N VAL A 423 -18.71 -1.07 -5.72
CA VAL A 423 -19.12 0.18 -6.38
C VAL A 423 -19.26 -0.02 -7.88
N LEU A 424 -18.53 -0.98 -8.42
CA LEU A 424 -18.48 -1.31 -9.83
C LEU A 424 -19.55 -2.34 -10.20
N THR A 425 -20.26 -2.08 -11.27
CA THR A 425 -21.02 -3.08 -12.04
C THR A 425 -20.42 -3.19 -13.44
N THR A 426 -20.58 -4.32 -14.10
CA THR A 426 -20.21 -4.46 -15.52
C THR A 426 -21.45 -4.59 -16.38
N LYS A 427 -21.29 -4.57 -17.69
CA LYS A 427 -22.43 -4.81 -18.61
C LYS A 427 -23.05 -6.22 -18.45
N SER A 428 -22.27 -7.17 -17.97
CA SER A 428 -22.63 -8.60 -17.90
C SER A 428 -22.88 -9.10 -16.48
N LEU A 429 -22.46 -8.34 -15.45
CA LEU A 429 -22.46 -8.79 -14.06
C LEU A 429 -22.92 -7.66 -13.14
N SER A 430 -23.93 -7.98 -12.33
CA SER A 430 -24.38 -7.11 -11.24
C SER A 430 -23.38 -7.11 -10.06
N ALA A 431 -23.58 -6.22 -9.10
CA ALA A 431 -22.81 -6.20 -7.86
C ALA A 431 -22.92 -7.53 -7.10
N ASP A 432 -24.12 -8.11 -7.05
CA ASP A 432 -24.37 -9.40 -6.39
C ASP A 432 -23.69 -10.55 -7.12
N ASP A 433 -23.67 -10.53 -8.47
CA ASP A 433 -22.95 -11.52 -9.26
C ASP A 433 -21.45 -11.46 -8.96
N LEU A 434 -20.85 -10.28 -8.90
CA LEU A 434 -19.44 -10.10 -8.59
C LEU A 434 -19.11 -10.61 -7.19
N ALA A 435 -19.92 -10.28 -6.19
CA ALA A 435 -19.78 -10.79 -4.83
C ALA A 435 -19.90 -12.32 -4.77
N MET A 436 -20.88 -12.88 -5.46
CA MET A 436 -21.08 -14.33 -5.57
C MET A 436 -19.86 -15.01 -6.21
N TRP A 437 -19.34 -14.48 -7.33
CA TRP A 437 -18.18 -15.05 -8.00
C TRP A 437 -16.90 -14.95 -7.16
N ALA A 438 -16.70 -13.85 -6.43
CA ALA A 438 -15.56 -13.73 -5.52
C ALA A 438 -15.62 -14.78 -4.41
N LYS A 439 -16.76 -14.94 -3.73
CA LYS A 439 -16.98 -16.01 -2.74
C LYS A 439 -16.74 -17.40 -3.33
N LYS A 440 -17.25 -17.65 -4.52
CA LYS A 440 -17.08 -18.93 -5.22
C LYS A 440 -15.60 -19.21 -5.55
N ALA A 441 -14.85 -18.20 -6.00
CA ALA A 441 -13.43 -18.33 -6.30
C ALA A 441 -12.63 -18.74 -5.05
N TYR A 442 -12.85 -18.08 -3.93
CA TYR A 442 -12.24 -18.46 -2.66
C TYR A 442 -12.64 -19.85 -2.21
N HIS A 443 -13.92 -20.17 -2.26
CA HIS A 443 -14.40 -21.49 -1.87
C HIS A 443 -13.75 -22.58 -2.72
N GLU A 444 -13.79 -22.50 -4.04
CA GLU A 444 -13.21 -23.50 -4.93
C GLU A 444 -11.69 -23.61 -4.81
N TYR A 445 -11.03 -22.50 -4.51
CA TYR A 445 -9.57 -22.51 -4.34
C TYR A 445 -9.15 -23.17 -3.04
N TYR A 446 -9.73 -22.78 -1.91
CA TYR A 446 -9.26 -23.19 -0.58
C TYR A 446 -9.87 -24.50 -0.07
N PHE A 447 -11.09 -24.84 -0.50
CA PHE A 447 -11.74 -26.09 -0.08
C PHE A 447 -11.52 -27.27 -1.05
N ARG A 448 -10.66 -27.11 -2.08
CA ARG A 448 -10.32 -28.25 -2.93
C ARG A 448 -9.53 -29.31 -2.15
N PRO A 449 -9.80 -30.62 -2.34
CA PRO A 449 -9.15 -31.70 -1.58
C PRO A 449 -7.63 -31.66 -1.64
N SER A 450 -7.06 -31.34 -2.82
CA SER A 450 -5.61 -31.23 -3.00
C SER A 450 -4.97 -30.14 -2.14
N TYR A 451 -5.64 -28.99 -1.97
CA TYR A 451 -5.14 -27.91 -1.13
C TYR A 451 -5.20 -28.29 0.36
N ILE A 452 -6.33 -28.83 0.80
CA ILE A 452 -6.50 -29.30 2.20
C ILE A 452 -5.42 -30.34 2.52
N MET A 453 -5.22 -31.34 1.66
CA MET A 453 -4.18 -32.36 1.86
C MET A 453 -2.77 -31.74 1.99
N GLN A 454 -2.43 -30.78 1.09
CA GLN A 454 -1.13 -30.06 1.18
C GLN A 454 -0.95 -29.34 2.50
N LYS A 455 -2.00 -28.70 3.05
CA LYS A 455 -1.92 -27.99 4.32
C LYS A 455 -1.84 -28.95 5.50
N VAL A 456 -2.60 -30.02 5.49
CA VAL A 456 -2.54 -31.07 6.54
C VAL A 456 -1.14 -31.69 6.61
N LEU A 457 -0.50 -31.97 5.46
CA LEU A 457 0.87 -32.50 5.42
C LEU A 457 1.94 -31.51 5.93
N LYS A 458 1.62 -30.23 6.01
CA LYS A 458 2.52 -29.18 6.54
C LYS A 458 2.40 -28.96 8.05
N ILE A 459 1.39 -29.50 8.70
CA ILE A 459 1.21 -29.36 10.16
C ILE A 459 2.36 -30.06 10.89
N ARG A 460 3.10 -29.31 11.71
CA ARG A 460 4.21 -29.79 12.53
C ARG A 460 4.02 -29.46 14.01
N SER A 461 3.11 -28.54 14.33
CA SER A 461 2.88 -28.05 15.70
C SER A 461 1.40 -27.80 15.95
N LEU A 462 1.03 -27.64 17.24
CA LEU A 462 -0.32 -27.21 17.63
C LEU A 462 -0.61 -25.78 17.16
N ASP A 463 0.41 -24.95 17.02
CA ASP A 463 0.26 -23.59 16.52
C ASP A 463 -0.07 -23.57 15.03
N ASP A 464 0.53 -24.46 14.23
CA ASP A 464 0.15 -24.64 12.82
C ASP A 464 -1.33 -25.07 12.71
N LEU A 465 -1.75 -26.00 13.55
CA LEU A 465 -3.14 -26.46 13.57
C LEU A 465 -4.09 -25.30 13.92
N LYS A 466 -3.73 -24.51 14.93
CA LYS A 466 -4.49 -23.32 15.34
C LYS A 466 -4.57 -22.26 14.23
N MET A 467 -3.45 -21.99 13.56
CA MET A 467 -3.36 -21.07 12.43
C MET A 467 -4.27 -21.51 11.27
N TYR A 468 -4.19 -22.78 10.85
CA TYR A 468 -5.05 -23.29 9.78
C TYR A 468 -6.53 -23.35 10.15
N TYR A 469 -6.83 -23.66 11.42
CA TYR A 469 -8.22 -23.64 11.92
C TYR A 469 -8.82 -22.23 11.96
N ASN A 470 -8.03 -21.22 12.35
CA ASN A 470 -8.46 -19.83 12.32
C ASN A 470 -8.67 -19.34 10.88
N GLY A 471 -7.76 -19.68 9.98
CA GLY A 471 -7.91 -19.41 8.54
C GLY A 471 -9.17 -20.07 7.96
N TYR A 472 -9.45 -21.32 8.31
CA TYR A 472 -10.69 -22.01 7.92
C TYR A 472 -11.95 -21.30 8.43
N LYS A 473 -11.96 -20.88 9.72
CA LYS A 473 -13.08 -20.12 10.29
C LYS A 473 -13.34 -18.81 9.57
N MET A 474 -12.26 -18.07 9.28
CA MET A 474 -12.33 -16.80 8.54
C MET A 474 -12.91 -17.04 7.15
N LEU A 475 -12.35 -17.98 6.39
CA LEU A 475 -12.84 -18.34 5.07
C LEU A 475 -14.31 -18.75 5.08
N LYS A 476 -14.70 -19.60 6.04
CA LYS A 476 -16.10 -20.04 6.16
C LYS A 476 -17.05 -18.88 6.47
N LYS A 477 -16.65 -17.95 7.34
CA LYS A 477 -17.44 -16.75 7.65
C LYS A 477 -17.61 -15.85 6.44
N ASP A 478 -16.55 -15.61 5.69
CA ASP A 478 -16.52 -14.65 4.60
C ASP A 478 -17.06 -15.23 3.27
N THR A 479 -17.18 -16.57 3.15
CA THR A 479 -17.74 -17.24 1.97
C THR A 479 -19.18 -17.75 2.18
N ALA A 480 -19.69 -17.75 3.40
CA ALA A 480 -21.11 -18.01 3.70
C ALA A 480 -21.96 -16.76 3.39
#